data_e07cb1092f53634fa16b447c92dfda98
#
_entry.id   e07cb1092f53634fa16b447c92dfda98
#
_cell.length_a   1.000
_cell.length_b   1.000
_cell.length_c   1.000
_cell.angle_alpha   90.00
_cell.angle_beta   90.00
_cell.angle_gamma   90.00
#
_symmetry.space_group_name_H-M   'P 1'
#
loop_
_entity.id
_entity.type
_entity.pdbx_description
1 polymer ?
#
loop_
_entity_poly.entity_id
_entity_poly.type
_entity_poly.pdbx_seq_one_letter_code
_entity_poly.pdbx_strand_id
1 'polypeptide(L)'
;MRLCVKFWAIAALLVLPRASYAASCTTQAELPAADRYALTAAGGRLSEAVLRQDYAALQAALLPAEAAEWNGIRGAVEQAAPLVKGGQIQLRNLYLLDATSLAAPADTQFFCSNSTGLLTVTITIRALPPGRYAVVLVDAAGAPLGGQLGLILAWDGAGAGSGWRLGGLSVRQGIFDGHDGVWYWARARELAKADQPWSAWYSYEAARSLLVPVDYLSSPNLEKLGQEQAQIKNSPQDAFPYTLPDGPRTWKIYAVRLDATLRQADLGVTYESTGVTDPAAARTEAVAVLSALVKAQPGLRESFHGLWAYAVKDGKRTPVIELPMAQIP
;
A
#
# COMPACT_ATOMS: atom_id res chain seq x y z
N MET A 1 -72.84 -41.62 -13.54
CA MET A 1 -71.66 -41.19 -12.72
C MET A 1 -70.54 -40.99 -13.66
N ARG A 2 -70.28 -39.72 -14.08
CA ARG A 2 -69.16 -39.36 -14.99
C ARG A 2 -68.11 -38.58 -14.19
N LEU A 3 -66.96 -39.18 -13.95
CA LEU A 3 -65.79 -38.54 -13.34
C LEU A 3 -65.13 -37.63 -14.38
N CYS A 4 -65.07 -36.30 -14.12
CA CYS A 4 -64.26 -35.31 -14.82
C CYS A 4 -62.89 -35.25 -14.13
N VAL A 5 -61.84 -35.73 -14.78
CA VAL A 5 -60.46 -35.57 -14.36
C VAL A 5 -59.96 -34.23 -14.94
N LYS A 6 -59.72 -33.26 -14.08
CA LYS A 6 -59.09 -31.98 -14.48
C LYS A 6 -57.54 -32.18 -14.47
N PHE A 7 -56.95 -32.11 -15.66
CA PHE A 7 -55.49 -32.03 -15.82
C PHE A 7 -55.02 -30.59 -15.49
N TRP A 8 -54.22 -30.45 -14.44
CA TRP A 8 -53.47 -29.24 -14.16
C TRP A 8 -52.10 -29.34 -14.87
N ALA A 9 -51.91 -28.52 -15.90
CA ALA A 9 -50.59 -28.35 -16.54
C ALA A 9 -49.76 -27.45 -15.64
N ILE A 10 -48.72 -28.00 -14.98
CA ILE A 10 -47.71 -27.25 -14.25
C ILE A 10 -46.70 -26.75 -15.30
N ALA A 11 -46.78 -25.46 -15.64
CA ALA A 11 -45.75 -24.80 -16.44
C ALA A 11 -44.46 -24.60 -15.54
N ALA A 12 -43.48 -25.47 -15.71
CA ALA A 12 -42.20 -25.29 -15.10
C ALA A 12 -41.45 -24.11 -15.79
N LEU A 13 -41.41 -22.94 -15.13
CA LEU A 13 -40.52 -21.85 -15.53
C LEU A 13 -39.06 -22.32 -15.37
N LEU A 14 -38.45 -22.65 -16.46
CA LEU A 14 -36.98 -22.83 -16.54
C LEU A 14 -36.33 -21.46 -16.31
N VAL A 15 -35.95 -21.18 -15.07
CA VAL A 15 -35.04 -20.07 -14.73
C VAL A 15 -33.66 -20.53 -15.22
N LEU A 16 -33.32 -20.14 -16.46
CA LEU A 16 -31.95 -20.28 -16.96
C LEU A 16 -31.04 -19.41 -16.06
N PRO A 17 -30.00 -20.01 -15.45
CA PRO A 17 -29.03 -19.22 -14.72
C PRO A 17 -28.42 -18.24 -15.73
N ARG A 18 -28.63 -16.94 -15.53
CA ARG A 18 -27.87 -15.92 -16.23
C ARG A 18 -26.41 -16.17 -15.85
N ALA A 19 -25.60 -16.56 -16.83
CA ALA A 19 -24.16 -16.58 -16.67
C ALA A 19 -23.74 -15.16 -16.28
N SER A 20 -23.54 -14.91 -14.99
CA SER A 20 -22.85 -13.71 -14.53
C SER A 20 -21.46 -13.81 -15.09
N TYR A 21 -21.17 -13.10 -16.17
CA TYR A 21 -19.79 -12.91 -16.61
C TYR A 21 -19.09 -12.20 -15.45
N ALA A 22 -18.32 -12.95 -14.71
CA ALA A 22 -17.50 -12.40 -13.65
C ALA A 22 -16.48 -11.42 -14.28
N ALA A 23 -16.22 -10.33 -13.59
CA ALA A 23 -15.11 -9.45 -13.94
C ALA A 23 -13.84 -10.27 -14.10
N SER A 24 -13.07 -10.04 -15.16
CA SER A 24 -11.91 -10.86 -15.50
C SER A 24 -10.60 -10.06 -15.48
N CYS A 25 -9.50 -10.76 -15.22
CA CYS A 25 -8.15 -10.22 -15.24
C CYS A 25 -7.29 -11.01 -16.23
N THR A 26 -6.55 -10.29 -17.08
CA THR A 26 -5.55 -10.85 -17.97
C THR A 26 -4.17 -10.33 -17.59
N THR A 27 -3.23 -11.25 -17.34
CA THR A 27 -1.86 -10.90 -16.96
C THR A 27 -1.04 -10.47 -18.16
N GLN A 28 0.06 -9.76 -17.95
CA GLN A 28 0.93 -9.25 -19.01
C GLN A 28 1.37 -10.33 -20.02
N ALA A 29 1.64 -11.54 -19.54
CA ALA A 29 2.09 -12.64 -20.38
C ALA A 29 1.01 -13.13 -21.36
N GLU A 30 -0.25 -13.01 -20.97
CA GLU A 30 -1.42 -13.52 -21.71
C GLU A 30 -2.11 -12.45 -22.55
N LEU A 31 -1.69 -11.18 -22.43
CA LEU A 31 -2.26 -10.10 -23.21
C LEU A 31 -1.99 -10.27 -24.71
N PRO A 32 -2.99 -10.00 -25.56
CA PRO A 32 -2.77 -9.83 -26.99
C PRO A 32 -1.68 -8.79 -27.25
N ALA A 33 -0.86 -9.00 -28.28
CA ALA A 33 0.29 -8.14 -28.58
C ALA A 33 -0.11 -6.65 -28.73
N ALA A 34 -1.25 -6.37 -29.35
CA ALA A 34 -1.77 -5.01 -29.55
C ALA A 34 -2.12 -4.33 -28.22
N ASP A 35 -2.85 -5.02 -27.32
CA ASP A 35 -3.20 -4.48 -25.99
C ASP A 35 -1.95 -4.28 -25.14
N ARG A 36 -1.03 -5.23 -25.15
CA ARG A 36 0.25 -5.13 -24.45
C ARG A 36 1.05 -3.92 -24.90
N TYR A 37 1.18 -3.72 -26.22
CA TYR A 37 1.89 -2.57 -26.79
C TYR A 37 1.22 -1.25 -26.39
N ALA A 38 -0.11 -1.14 -26.57
CA ALA A 38 -0.86 0.07 -26.25
C ALA A 38 -0.76 0.45 -24.77
N LEU A 39 -0.90 -0.53 -23.85
CA LEU A 39 -0.81 -0.32 -22.41
C LEU A 39 0.61 0.01 -21.95
N THR A 40 1.63 -0.69 -22.49
CA THR A 40 3.04 -0.38 -22.21
C THR A 40 3.38 1.04 -22.65
N ALA A 41 2.93 1.44 -23.86
CA ALA A 41 3.16 2.79 -24.36
C ALA A 41 2.44 3.86 -23.55
N ALA A 42 1.19 3.62 -23.14
CA ALA A 42 0.42 4.54 -22.29
C ALA A 42 1.05 4.67 -20.89
N GLY A 43 1.33 3.54 -20.24
CA GLY A 43 1.96 3.51 -18.93
C GLY A 43 3.34 4.17 -18.92
N GLY A 44 4.17 3.88 -19.94
CA GLY A 44 5.49 4.49 -20.10
C GLY A 44 5.41 6.01 -20.23
N ARG A 45 4.56 6.52 -21.14
CA ARG A 45 4.39 7.98 -21.33
C ARG A 45 3.94 8.69 -20.04
N LEU A 46 2.98 8.10 -19.33
CA LEU A 46 2.48 8.69 -18.07
C LEU A 46 3.52 8.64 -16.96
N SER A 47 4.27 7.54 -16.83
CA SER A 47 5.35 7.42 -15.85
C SER A 47 6.48 8.40 -16.13
N GLU A 48 6.83 8.60 -17.40
CA GLU A 48 7.80 9.62 -17.82
C GLU A 48 7.29 11.05 -17.53
N ALA A 49 5.99 11.31 -17.69
CA ALA A 49 5.41 12.59 -17.32
C ALA A 49 5.46 12.82 -15.80
N VAL A 50 5.24 11.77 -14.98
CA VAL A 50 5.44 11.82 -13.52
C VAL A 50 6.90 12.12 -13.18
N LEU A 51 7.86 11.40 -13.79
CA LEU A 51 9.29 11.60 -13.57
C LEU A 51 9.73 13.04 -13.86
N ARG A 52 9.18 13.65 -14.91
CA ARG A 52 9.47 15.03 -15.32
C ARG A 52 8.58 16.09 -14.68
N GLN A 53 7.60 15.69 -13.85
CA GLN A 53 6.59 16.57 -13.28
C GLN A 53 5.83 17.39 -14.37
N ASP A 54 5.56 16.74 -15.50
CA ASP A 54 4.81 17.34 -16.60
C ASP A 54 3.31 17.34 -16.28
N TYR A 55 2.90 18.29 -15.47
CA TYR A 55 1.51 18.44 -15.02
C TYR A 55 0.53 18.65 -16.18
N ALA A 56 0.97 19.36 -17.24
CA ALA A 56 0.12 19.62 -18.39
C ALA A 56 -0.19 18.33 -19.15
N ALA A 57 0.83 17.50 -19.40
CA ALA A 57 0.66 16.19 -20.04
C ALA A 57 -0.20 15.23 -19.19
N LEU A 58 -0.02 15.23 -17.87
CA LEU A 58 -0.81 14.38 -16.96
C LEU A 58 -2.27 14.84 -16.92
N GLN A 59 -2.52 16.14 -16.84
CA GLN A 59 -3.89 16.69 -16.83
C GLN A 59 -4.62 16.41 -18.16
N ALA A 60 -3.92 16.56 -19.28
CA ALA A 60 -4.48 16.23 -20.61
C ALA A 60 -4.78 14.75 -20.80
N ALA A 61 -4.05 13.86 -20.09
CA ALA A 61 -4.23 12.42 -20.13
C ALA A 61 -5.26 11.91 -19.10
N LEU A 62 -5.75 12.76 -18.21
CA LEU A 62 -6.68 12.37 -17.15
C LEU A 62 -8.02 11.91 -17.74
N LEU A 63 -8.62 10.87 -17.16
CA LEU A 63 -10.00 10.48 -17.48
C LEU A 63 -10.94 11.65 -17.15
N PRO A 64 -11.83 12.06 -18.06
CA PRO A 64 -12.71 13.22 -17.81
C PRO A 64 -13.54 13.12 -16.52
N ALA A 65 -13.96 11.92 -16.15
CA ALA A 65 -14.68 11.67 -14.90
C ALA A 65 -13.84 11.97 -13.65
N GLU A 66 -12.51 11.91 -13.76
CA GLU A 66 -11.56 12.13 -12.67
C GLU A 66 -11.01 13.57 -12.63
N ALA A 67 -11.55 14.48 -13.44
CA ALA A 67 -11.04 15.86 -13.52
C ALA A 67 -11.12 16.61 -12.18
N ALA A 68 -12.11 16.29 -11.33
CA ALA A 68 -12.24 16.83 -9.99
C ALA A 68 -11.12 16.39 -9.03
N GLU A 69 -10.50 15.22 -9.28
CA GLU A 69 -9.44 14.62 -8.46
C GLU A 69 -8.03 15.10 -8.84
N TRP A 70 -7.93 16.10 -9.74
CA TRP A 70 -6.64 16.62 -10.21
C TRP A 70 -5.68 17.00 -9.08
N ASN A 71 -6.18 17.64 -8.01
CA ASN A 71 -5.32 18.02 -6.88
C ASN A 71 -4.71 16.83 -6.16
N GLY A 72 -5.42 15.71 -6.07
CA GLY A 72 -4.91 14.46 -5.53
C GLY A 72 -3.81 13.87 -6.42
N ILE A 73 -4.02 13.81 -7.74
CA ILE A 73 -3.01 13.36 -8.71
C ILE A 73 -1.77 14.25 -8.67
N ARG A 74 -1.94 15.58 -8.65
CA ARG A 74 -0.84 16.53 -8.53
C ARG A 74 -0.03 16.31 -7.25
N GLY A 75 -0.70 16.15 -6.10
CA GLY A 75 -0.05 15.84 -4.83
C GLY A 75 0.73 14.52 -4.88
N ALA A 76 0.20 13.49 -5.55
CA ALA A 76 0.92 12.23 -5.75
C ALA A 76 2.18 12.41 -6.62
N VAL A 77 2.14 13.24 -7.66
CA VAL A 77 3.31 13.59 -8.48
C VAL A 77 4.38 14.33 -7.66
N GLU A 78 3.96 15.28 -6.82
CA GLU A 78 4.87 15.99 -5.92
C GLU A 78 5.55 15.04 -4.92
N GLN A 79 4.80 14.07 -4.37
CA GLN A 79 5.35 13.02 -3.50
C GLN A 79 6.26 12.04 -4.25
N ALA A 80 5.99 11.78 -5.54
CA ALA A 80 6.82 10.91 -6.37
C ALA A 80 8.19 11.52 -6.63
N ALA A 81 8.30 12.83 -6.81
CA ALA A 81 9.49 13.51 -7.29
C ALA A 81 10.79 13.09 -6.56
N PRO A 82 10.89 13.10 -5.23
CA PRO A 82 12.10 12.63 -4.53
C PRO A 82 12.32 11.12 -4.67
N LEU A 83 11.26 10.32 -4.85
CA LEU A 83 11.35 8.86 -4.91
C LEU A 83 11.86 8.36 -6.25
N VAL A 84 11.53 9.06 -7.34
CA VAL A 84 11.90 8.67 -8.71
C VAL A 84 13.14 9.38 -9.23
N LYS A 85 13.66 10.36 -8.48
CA LYS A 85 14.80 11.18 -8.88
C LYS A 85 16.04 10.33 -9.20
N GLY A 86 16.60 10.51 -10.38
CA GLY A 86 17.79 9.78 -10.85
C GLY A 86 17.50 8.35 -11.33
N GLY A 87 16.24 7.88 -11.24
CA GLY A 87 15.85 6.57 -11.73
C GLY A 87 15.47 6.56 -13.21
N GLN A 88 15.38 5.35 -13.76
CA GLN A 88 14.85 5.07 -15.10
C GLN A 88 13.53 4.32 -14.96
N ILE A 89 12.55 4.69 -15.76
CA ILE A 89 11.23 4.04 -15.76
C ILE A 89 11.34 2.62 -16.30
N GLN A 90 10.96 1.65 -15.48
CA GLN A 90 10.92 0.24 -15.84
C GLN A 90 9.55 -0.36 -15.54
N LEU A 91 8.85 -0.84 -16.57
CA LEU A 91 7.58 -1.55 -16.40
C LEU A 91 7.84 -2.87 -15.65
N ARG A 92 7.17 -3.04 -14.50
CA ARG A 92 7.26 -4.26 -13.68
C ARG A 92 6.15 -5.26 -14.00
N ASN A 93 4.91 -4.81 -13.90
CA ASN A 93 3.73 -5.63 -14.15
C ASN A 93 2.63 -4.83 -14.84
N LEU A 94 1.80 -5.56 -15.59
CA LEU A 94 0.64 -5.03 -16.27
C LEU A 94 -0.52 -6.03 -16.15
N TYR A 95 -1.68 -5.53 -15.76
CA TYR A 95 -2.91 -6.30 -15.61
C TYR A 95 -4.03 -5.59 -16.35
N LEU A 96 -4.70 -6.29 -17.29
CA LEU A 96 -5.91 -5.79 -17.95
C LEU A 96 -7.11 -6.33 -17.18
N LEU A 97 -8.00 -5.44 -16.78
CA LEU A 97 -9.19 -5.72 -15.99
C LEU A 97 -10.43 -5.44 -16.85
N ASP A 98 -11.27 -6.45 -17.07
CA ASP A 98 -12.52 -6.29 -17.80
C ASP A 98 -13.70 -6.33 -16.81
N ALA A 99 -14.34 -5.20 -16.66
CA ALA A 99 -15.53 -4.99 -15.84
C ALA A 99 -16.75 -4.56 -16.69
N THR A 100 -16.71 -4.81 -18.00
CA THR A 100 -17.81 -4.42 -18.93
C THR A 100 -19.14 -5.12 -18.66
N SER A 101 -19.08 -6.26 -17.96
CA SER A 101 -20.25 -7.04 -17.56
C SER A 101 -21.01 -6.46 -16.34
N LEU A 102 -20.44 -5.49 -15.64
CA LEU A 102 -21.12 -4.85 -14.51
C LEU A 102 -22.32 -4.05 -15.01
N ALA A 103 -23.45 -4.16 -14.30
CA ALA A 103 -24.66 -3.40 -14.63
C ALA A 103 -24.62 -1.96 -14.07
N ALA A 104 -23.84 -1.72 -13.01
CA ALA A 104 -23.67 -0.44 -12.31
C ALA A 104 -22.33 -0.46 -11.57
N PRO A 105 -21.81 0.70 -11.07
CA PRO A 105 -20.64 0.74 -10.24
C PRO A 105 -20.75 -0.20 -9.03
N ALA A 106 -19.72 -1.04 -8.81
CA ALA A 106 -19.72 -2.03 -7.75
C ALA A 106 -18.29 -2.28 -7.22
N ASP A 107 -18.21 -2.72 -5.97
CA ASP A 107 -16.94 -3.25 -5.42
C ASP A 107 -16.59 -4.53 -6.17
N THR A 108 -15.47 -4.50 -6.86
CA THR A 108 -15.08 -5.56 -7.81
C THR A 108 -13.74 -6.13 -7.45
N GLN A 109 -13.69 -7.46 -7.41
CA GLN A 109 -12.47 -8.21 -7.16
C GLN A 109 -12.07 -8.99 -8.42
N PHE A 110 -10.81 -8.83 -8.82
CA PHE A 110 -10.20 -9.49 -9.97
C PHE A 110 -9.15 -10.48 -9.50
N PHE A 111 -9.27 -11.73 -9.94
CA PHE A 111 -8.29 -12.78 -9.68
C PHE A 111 -7.40 -12.94 -10.92
N CYS A 112 -6.17 -12.46 -10.83
CA CYS A 112 -5.20 -12.52 -11.92
C CYS A 112 -4.34 -13.79 -11.76
N SER A 113 -4.50 -14.76 -12.64
CA SER A 113 -3.76 -16.00 -12.65
C SER A 113 -2.78 -16.04 -13.82
N ASN A 114 -1.72 -16.85 -13.72
CA ASN A 114 -0.82 -17.12 -14.83
C ASN A 114 -1.40 -18.19 -15.76
N SER A 115 -0.69 -18.51 -16.85
CA SER A 115 -1.08 -19.51 -17.85
C SER A 115 -1.30 -20.94 -17.31
N THR A 116 -0.77 -21.23 -16.12
CA THR A 116 -1.01 -22.52 -15.42
C THR A 116 -2.21 -22.47 -14.48
N GLY A 117 -2.94 -21.34 -14.43
CA GLY A 117 -4.08 -21.15 -13.53
C GLY A 117 -3.70 -20.79 -12.09
N LEU A 118 -2.40 -20.62 -11.79
CA LEU A 118 -1.95 -20.22 -10.45
C LEU A 118 -2.24 -18.73 -10.22
N LEU A 119 -2.96 -18.43 -9.14
CA LEU A 119 -3.23 -17.06 -8.71
C LEU A 119 -1.92 -16.31 -8.45
N THR A 120 -1.74 -15.19 -9.11
CA THR A 120 -0.55 -14.32 -8.94
C THR A 120 -0.84 -13.09 -8.11
N VAL A 121 -1.98 -12.43 -8.35
CA VAL A 121 -2.46 -11.27 -7.57
C VAL A 121 -3.98 -11.24 -7.53
N THR A 122 -4.49 -10.61 -6.49
CA THR A 122 -5.89 -10.19 -6.36
C THR A 122 -5.93 -8.66 -6.36
N ILE A 123 -6.75 -8.08 -7.24
CA ILE A 123 -6.94 -6.62 -7.34
C ILE A 123 -8.37 -6.32 -6.93
N THR A 124 -8.57 -5.45 -5.94
CA THR A 124 -9.90 -5.07 -5.43
C THR A 124 -10.11 -3.58 -5.60
N ILE A 125 -11.06 -3.17 -6.44
CA ILE A 125 -11.38 -1.77 -6.69
C ILE A 125 -12.81 -1.50 -6.22
N ARG A 126 -12.97 -0.48 -5.37
CA ARG A 126 -14.29 -0.10 -4.84
C ARG A 126 -15.05 0.75 -5.83
N ALA A 127 -16.37 0.57 -5.84
CA ALA A 127 -17.30 1.34 -6.65
C ALA A 127 -16.87 1.49 -8.12
N LEU A 128 -16.25 0.44 -8.68
CA LEU A 128 -15.71 0.44 -10.05
C LEU A 128 -16.88 0.52 -11.07
N PRO A 129 -16.93 1.54 -11.95
CA PRO A 129 -17.90 1.60 -13.02
C PRO A 129 -17.72 0.47 -14.04
N PRO A 130 -18.75 0.11 -14.82
CA PRO A 130 -18.59 -0.78 -15.96
C PRO A 130 -17.57 -0.24 -16.97
N GLY A 131 -16.62 -1.08 -17.43
CA GLY A 131 -15.60 -0.63 -18.37
C GLY A 131 -14.39 -1.55 -18.45
N ARG A 132 -13.41 -1.13 -19.23
CA ARG A 132 -12.09 -1.79 -19.32
C ARG A 132 -11.05 -0.92 -18.62
N TYR A 133 -10.26 -1.54 -17.78
CA TYR A 133 -9.23 -0.88 -16.97
C TYR A 133 -7.91 -1.60 -17.10
N ALA A 134 -6.82 -0.94 -16.71
CA ALA A 134 -5.54 -1.61 -16.54
C ALA A 134 -4.84 -1.09 -15.30
N VAL A 135 -4.14 -1.98 -14.60
CA VAL A 135 -3.19 -1.62 -13.55
C VAL A 135 -1.79 -1.79 -14.11
N VAL A 136 -1.01 -0.72 -14.08
CA VAL A 136 0.37 -0.69 -14.55
C VAL A 136 1.27 -0.39 -13.36
N LEU A 137 2.14 -1.32 -13.02
CA LEU A 137 3.13 -1.17 -11.96
C LEU A 137 4.50 -0.88 -12.57
N VAL A 138 5.14 0.17 -12.10
CA VAL A 138 6.37 0.71 -12.66
C VAL A 138 7.36 0.99 -11.53
N ASP A 139 8.62 0.64 -11.74
CA ASP A 139 9.72 0.98 -10.85
C ASP A 139 10.58 2.10 -11.44
N ALA A 140 11.07 2.99 -10.61
CA ALA A 140 12.15 3.93 -10.95
C ALA A 140 13.49 3.25 -10.66
N ALA A 141 13.94 2.40 -11.59
CA ALA A 141 15.16 1.61 -11.43
C ALA A 141 16.39 2.51 -11.28
N GLY A 142 17.21 2.22 -10.29
CA GLY A 142 18.41 3.01 -9.97
C GLY A 142 18.15 4.28 -9.15
N ALA A 143 16.89 4.65 -8.88
CA ALA A 143 16.59 5.72 -7.93
C ALA A 143 17.00 5.30 -6.51
N PRO A 144 17.69 6.16 -5.73
CA PRO A 144 18.17 5.81 -4.38
C PRO A 144 17.06 5.36 -3.41
N LEU A 145 15.86 5.90 -3.57
CA LEU A 145 14.69 5.55 -2.74
C LEU A 145 13.79 4.48 -3.38
N GLY A 146 14.14 3.99 -4.58
CA GLY A 146 13.43 2.91 -5.26
C GLY A 146 11.96 3.22 -5.51
N GLY A 147 11.65 4.39 -6.09
CA GLY A 147 10.26 4.82 -6.31
C GLY A 147 9.45 3.79 -7.11
N GLN A 148 8.25 3.49 -6.64
CA GLN A 148 7.28 2.62 -7.30
C GLN A 148 6.04 3.43 -7.65
N LEU A 149 5.57 3.32 -8.90
CA LEU A 149 4.36 3.96 -9.39
C LEU A 149 3.31 2.89 -9.69
N GLY A 150 2.09 3.12 -9.24
CA GLY A 150 0.92 2.34 -9.61
C GLY A 150 -0.06 3.23 -10.39
N LEU A 151 -0.27 2.93 -11.66
CA LEU A 151 -1.21 3.65 -12.52
C LEU A 151 -2.48 2.81 -12.67
N ILE A 152 -3.64 3.42 -12.48
CA ILE A 152 -4.90 2.89 -12.98
C ILE A 152 -5.20 3.61 -14.29
N LEU A 153 -5.34 2.84 -15.36
CA LEU A 153 -5.77 3.34 -16.68
C LEU A 153 -7.19 2.88 -16.94
N ALA A 154 -8.01 3.75 -17.48
CA ALA A 154 -9.35 3.43 -17.97
C ALA A 154 -9.41 3.60 -19.48
N TRP A 155 -10.10 2.69 -20.17
CA TRP A 155 -10.33 2.82 -21.61
C TRP A 155 -11.45 3.83 -21.86
N ASP A 156 -11.11 4.95 -22.48
CA ASP A 156 -12.06 5.93 -22.99
C ASP A 156 -12.32 5.66 -24.46
N GLY A 157 -13.47 5.05 -24.77
CA GLY A 157 -13.87 4.69 -26.13
C GLY A 157 -14.64 5.81 -26.84
N ALA A 158 -14.87 6.96 -26.23
CA ALA A 158 -15.70 8.02 -26.76
C ALA A 158 -14.92 8.97 -27.70
N GLY A 159 -15.28 9.00 -28.98
CA GLY A 159 -14.87 10.02 -29.93
C GLY A 159 -13.45 9.90 -30.53
N ALA A 160 -12.99 11.00 -31.13
CA ALA A 160 -11.71 11.09 -31.86
C ALA A 160 -10.46 10.96 -30.98
N GLY A 161 -10.61 10.88 -29.65
CA GLY A 161 -9.54 10.75 -28.67
C GLY A 161 -9.56 9.41 -27.93
N SER A 162 -10.17 8.36 -28.50
CA SER A 162 -10.25 7.04 -27.88
C SER A 162 -8.86 6.51 -27.48
N GLY A 163 -8.74 5.99 -26.27
CA GLY A 163 -7.49 5.48 -25.75
C GLY A 163 -7.46 5.27 -24.24
N TRP A 164 -6.30 4.83 -23.75
CA TRP A 164 -6.07 4.68 -22.33
C TRP A 164 -5.83 6.02 -21.66
N ARG A 165 -6.65 6.34 -20.66
CA ARG A 165 -6.62 7.56 -19.87
C ARG A 165 -6.20 7.25 -18.45
N LEU A 166 -5.57 8.22 -17.77
CA LEU A 166 -5.20 8.12 -16.36
C LEU A 166 -6.46 8.22 -15.47
N GLY A 167 -6.77 7.16 -14.74
CA GLY A 167 -7.86 7.11 -13.75
C GLY A 167 -7.36 7.14 -12.30
N GLY A 168 -6.04 6.95 -12.07
CA GLY A 168 -5.46 7.00 -10.74
C GLY A 168 -3.95 6.86 -10.75
N LEU A 169 -3.32 7.47 -9.74
CA LEU A 169 -1.87 7.42 -9.52
C LEU A 169 -1.59 7.14 -8.05
N SER A 170 -0.81 6.10 -7.79
CA SER A 170 -0.25 5.78 -6.48
C SER A 170 1.27 5.83 -6.54
N VAL A 171 1.88 6.26 -5.44
CA VAL A 171 3.33 6.36 -5.33
C VAL A 171 3.78 5.72 -4.03
N ARG A 172 4.82 4.88 -4.10
CA ARG A 172 5.42 4.21 -2.95
C ARG A 172 6.93 4.29 -3.00
N GLN A 173 7.55 4.29 -1.85
CA GLN A 173 8.98 4.08 -1.69
C GLN A 173 9.26 2.58 -1.72
N GLY A 174 10.35 2.16 -2.37
CA GLY A 174 10.75 0.75 -2.47
C GLY A 174 11.98 0.38 -1.64
N ILE A 175 12.69 1.38 -1.08
CA ILE A 175 13.96 1.19 -0.36
C ILE A 175 13.95 2.05 0.91
N PHE A 176 14.26 1.45 2.08
CA PHE A 176 14.63 2.15 3.31
C PHE A 176 16.10 1.82 3.63
N ASP A 177 16.89 2.83 3.96
CA ASP A 177 18.29 2.68 4.42
C ASP A 177 19.14 1.78 3.52
N GLY A 178 18.91 1.86 2.20
CA GLY A 178 19.61 1.05 1.20
C GLY A 178 19.09 -0.37 1.02
N HIS A 179 18.03 -0.77 1.70
CA HIS A 179 17.44 -2.12 1.67
C HIS A 179 16.03 -2.13 1.11
N ASP A 180 15.70 -3.16 0.32
CA ASP A 180 14.37 -3.41 -0.23
C ASP A 180 13.45 -4.19 0.75
N GLY A 181 12.20 -4.36 0.36
CA GLY A 181 11.24 -5.09 1.18
C GLY A 181 11.53 -6.58 1.33
N VAL A 182 12.25 -7.20 0.39
CA VAL A 182 12.64 -8.62 0.49
C VAL A 182 13.71 -8.80 1.56
N TRP A 183 14.66 -7.88 1.63
CA TRP A 183 15.67 -7.85 2.68
C TRP A 183 15.03 -7.69 4.07
N TYR A 184 14.09 -6.73 4.23
CA TYR A 184 13.38 -6.54 5.50
C TYR A 184 12.56 -7.78 5.89
N TRP A 185 11.95 -8.47 4.92
CA TRP A 185 11.23 -9.71 5.19
C TRP A 185 12.15 -10.83 5.67
N ALA A 186 13.31 -11.01 5.02
CA ALA A 186 14.32 -11.96 5.47
C ALA A 186 14.84 -11.61 6.87
N ARG A 187 15.15 -10.34 7.11
CA ARG A 187 15.61 -9.83 8.41
C ARG A 187 14.56 -10.06 9.51
N ALA A 188 13.28 -9.82 9.23
CA ALA A 188 12.20 -10.08 10.18
C ALA A 188 12.17 -11.54 10.65
N ARG A 189 12.36 -12.50 9.72
CA ARG A 189 12.44 -13.94 10.06
C ARG A 189 13.64 -14.27 10.95
N GLU A 190 14.79 -13.66 10.70
CA GLU A 190 15.99 -13.84 11.53
C GLU A 190 15.76 -13.31 12.94
N LEU A 191 15.21 -12.11 13.06
CA LEU A 191 14.90 -11.47 14.35
C LEU A 191 13.84 -12.27 15.13
N ALA A 192 12.84 -12.82 14.46
CA ALA A 192 11.85 -13.70 15.08
C ALA A 192 12.48 -15.00 15.65
N LYS A 193 13.44 -15.58 14.93
CA LYS A 193 14.21 -16.76 15.41
C LYS A 193 15.16 -16.40 16.58
N ALA A 194 15.64 -15.17 16.62
CA ALA A 194 16.50 -14.66 17.70
C ALA A 194 15.73 -14.18 18.94
N ASP A 195 14.42 -14.44 19.01
CA ASP A 195 13.52 -14.02 20.09
C ASP A 195 13.54 -12.48 20.33
N GLN A 196 13.55 -11.72 19.23
CA GLN A 196 13.45 -10.26 19.22
C GLN A 196 12.10 -9.82 18.63
N PRO A 197 10.98 -10.03 19.32
CA PRO A 197 9.64 -9.92 18.72
C PRO A 197 9.29 -8.51 18.26
N TRP A 198 9.73 -7.47 18.96
CA TRP A 198 9.47 -6.08 18.55
C TRP A 198 10.22 -5.72 17.27
N SER A 199 11.52 -6.03 17.21
CA SER A 199 12.32 -5.78 16.02
C SER A 199 11.81 -6.59 14.81
N ALA A 200 11.43 -7.85 15.04
CA ALA A 200 10.83 -8.69 13.99
C ALA A 200 9.52 -8.11 13.48
N TRP A 201 8.61 -7.70 14.38
CA TRP A 201 7.31 -7.13 14.04
C TRP A 201 7.44 -5.91 13.11
N TYR A 202 8.25 -4.93 13.53
CA TYR A 202 8.42 -3.70 12.74
C TYR A 202 9.25 -3.92 11.47
N SER A 203 10.12 -4.92 11.43
CA SER A 203 10.77 -5.32 10.18
C SER A 203 9.78 -5.93 9.18
N TYR A 204 8.76 -6.68 9.64
CA TYR A 204 7.64 -7.09 8.78
C TYR A 204 6.80 -5.90 8.31
N GLU A 205 6.57 -4.89 9.16
CA GLU A 205 5.90 -3.64 8.77
C GLU A 205 6.68 -2.91 7.67
N ALA A 206 8.02 -2.79 7.83
CA ALA A 206 8.88 -2.21 6.82
C ALA A 206 8.84 -3.00 5.51
N ALA A 207 8.95 -4.33 5.58
CA ALA A 207 8.83 -5.20 4.42
C ALA A 207 7.49 -4.99 3.69
N ARG A 208 6.39 -4.98 4.41
CA ARG A 208 5.05 -4.75 3.86
C ARG A 208 4.93 -3.38 3.20
N SER A 209 5.43 -2.33 3.86
CA SER A 209 5.41 -0.96 3.32
C SER A 209 6.14 -0.84 1.98
N LEU A 210 7.25 -1.58 1.80
CA LEU A 210 8.07 -1.55 0.59
C LEU A 210 7.59 -2.52 -0.50
N LEU A 211 6.95 -3.65 -0.13
CA LEU A 211 6.52 -4.69 -1.06
C LEU A 211 5.12 -4.48 -1.63
N VAL A 212 4.25 -3.74 -0.94
CA VAL A 212 2.90 -3.43 -1.40
C VAL A 212 2.94 -2.22 -2.34
N PRO A 213 2.85 -2.41 -3.66
CA PRO A 213 2.99 -1.30 -4.61
C PRO A 213 1.78 -0.38 -4.60
N VAL A 214 0.59 -0.93 -4.32
CA VAL A 214 -0.70 -0.22 -4.27
C VAL A 214 -1.63 -0.90 -3.26
N ASP A 215 -2.47 -0.12 -2.57
CA ASP A 215 -3.31 -0.64 -1.47
C ASP A 215 -4.43 -1.59 -1.92
N TYR A 216 -4.79 -1.53 -3.19
CA TYR A 216 -5.85 -2.35 -3.78
C TYR A 216 -5.35 -3.66 -4.39
N LEU A 217 -4.07 -4.02 -4.18
CA LEU A 217 -3.45 -5.26 -4.67
C LEU A 217 -2.97 -6.12 -3.51
N SER A 218 -3.33 -7.41 -3.53
CA SER A 218 -2.75 -8.46 -2.70
C SER A 218 -2.15 -9.57 -3.55
N SER A 219 -1.35 -10.41 -2.93
CA SER A 219 -0.79 -11.61 -3.56
C SER A 219 -0.56 -12.70 -2.50
N PRO A 220 -0.44 -13.98 -2.89
CA PRO A 220 -0.12 -15.06 -1.95
C PRO A 220 1.14 -14.78 -1.11
N ASN A 221 2.14 -14.11 -1.69
CA ASN A 221 3.36 -13.73 -0.96
C ASN A 221 3.10 -12.63 0.08
N LEU A 222 2.29 -11.62 -0.25
CA LEU A 222 1.92 -10.56 0.71
C LEU A 222 1.03 -11.10 1.83
N GLU A 223 0.15 -12.06 1.51
CA GLU A 223 -0.67 -12.76 2.51
C GLU A 223 0.22 -13.61 3.44
N LYS A 224 1.19 -14.34 2.88
CA LYS A 224 2.18 -15.10 3.65
C LYS A 224 3.00 -14.20 4.58
N LEU A 225 3.45 -13.03 4.11
CA LEU A 225 4.14 -12.05 4.94
C LEU A 225 3.28 -11.64 6.15
N GLY A 226 2.00 -11.32 5.91
CA GLY A 226 1.05 -10.97 6.97
C GLY A 226 0.80 -12.12 7.95
N GLN A 227 0.71 -13.37 7.46
CA GLN A 227 0.55 -14.56 8.30
C GLN A 227 1.79 -14.81 9.17
N GLU A 228 3.00 -14.67 8.62
CA GLU A 228 4.25 -14.80 9.38
C GLU A 228 4.34 -13.74 10.48
N GLN A 229 4.00 -12.49 10.17
CA GLN A 229 3.95 -11.40 11.16
C GLN A 229 2.97 -11.72 12.29
N ALA A 230 1.75 -12.17 11.97
CA ALA A 230 0.72 -12.50 12.95
C ALA A 230 1.09 -13.68 13.88
N GLN A 231 2.08 -14.50 13.50
CA GLN A 231 2.56 -15.62 14.33
C GLN A 231 3.63 -15.19 15.36
N ILE A 232 4.08 -13.94 15.36
CA ILE A 232 5.08 -13.46 16.33
C ILE A 232 4.46 -13.42 17.72
N LYS A 233 4.99 -14.23 18.63
CA LYS A 233 4.61 -14.22 20.03
C LYS A 233 5.19 -12.99 20.73
N ASN A 234 4.48 -12.47 21.75
CA ASN A 234 4.88 -11.28 22.49
C ASN A 234 5.11 -10.07 21.57
N SER A 235 4.34 -9.99 20.48
CA SER A 235 4.41 -8.88 19.54
C SER A 235 3.97 -7.57 20.22
N PRO A 236 4.41 -6.41 19.71
CA PRO A 236 3.95 -5.14 20.23
C PRO A 236 2.45 -4.90 19.99
N GLN A 237 1.80 -5.61 19.07
CA GLN A 237 0.39 -5.41 18.72
C GLN A 237 -0.53 -5.54 19.94
N ASP A 238 -0.29 -6.53 20.79
CA ASP A 238 -1.12 -6.82 21.97
C ASP A 238 -0.61 -6.11 23.24
N ALA A 239 0.51 -5.39 23.14
CA ALA A 239 1.13 -4.73 24.29
C ALA A 239 0.54 -3.35 24.61
N PHE A 240 -0.13 -2.70 23.65
CA PHE A 240 -0.59 -1.32 23.82
C PHE A 240 -1.97 -1.20 24.49
N PRO A 241 -2.15 -0.23 25.41
CA PRO A 241 -1.17 0.73 25.90
C PRO A 241 -0.07 0.06 26.75
N TYR A 242 1.19 0.28 26.37
CA TYR A 242 2.35 -0.33 27.02
C TYR A 242 2.84 0.53 28.18
N THR A 243 2.96 -0.08 29.37
CA THR A 243 3.49 0.55 30.56
C THR A 243 5.00 0.32 30.62
N LEU A 244 5.78 1.38 30.45
CA LEU A 244 7.24 1.34 30.35
C LEU A 244 7.86 1.89 31.66
N PRO A 245 8.47 1.04 32.50
CA PRO A 245 9.16 1.52 33.71
C PRO A 245 10.48 2.20 33.35
N ASP A 246 10.80 3.28 34.10
CA ASP A 246 12.03 4.06 33.97
C ASP A 246 12.49 4.55 35.35
N GLY A 247 13.12 3.68 36.13
CA GLY A 247 13.46 3.92 37.50
C GLY A 247 12.23 4.21 38.37
N PRO A 248 12.13 5.39 39.01
CA PRO A 248 10.96 5.77 39.80
C PRO A 248 9.78 6.25 38.92
N ARG A 249 9.97 6.42 37.62
CA ARG A 249 8.96 6.90 36.67
C ARG A 249 8.37 5.74 35.92
N THR A 250 7.21 6.00 35.34
CA THR A 250 6.53 5.07 34.43
C THR A 250 5.95 5.88 33.27
N TRP A 251 6.24 5.43 32.05
CA TRP A 251 5.71 6.02 30.84
C TRP A 251 4.60 5.16 30.27
N LYS A 252 3.58 5.77 29.74
CA LYS A 252 2.51 5.08 29.04
C LYS A 252 2.65 5.32 27.54
N ILE A 253 2.95 4.26 26.80
CA ILE A 253 3.08 4.27 25.35
C ILE A 253 1.76 3.79 24.75
N TYR A 254 1.14 4.62 23.92
CA TYR A 254 -0.12 4.30 23.26
C TYR A 254 0.06 3.52 21.97
N ALA A 255 1.14 3.78 21.25
CA ALA A 255 1.47 3.09 20.01
C ALA A 255 2.95 3.26 19.67
N VAL A 256 3.48 2.26 18.96
CA VAL A 256 4.69 2.39 18.16
C VAL A 256 4.32 1.96 16.75
N ARG A 257 4.76 2.68 15.73
CA ARG A 257 4.45 2.43 14.33
C ARG A 257 5.64 2.76 13.45
N LEU A 258 5.76 2.09 12.31
CA LEU A 258 6.72 2.50 11.28
C LEU A 258 6.42 3.96 10.87
N ASP A 259 7.46 4.78 10.83
CA ASP A 259 7.41 6.19 10.40
C ASP A 259 8.42 6.42 9.28
N ALA A 260 7.93 6.66 8.09
CA ALA A 260 8.75 6.89 6.90
C ALA A 260 8.81 8.37 6.50
N THR A 261 8.51 9.29 7.42
CA THR A 261 8.46 10.74 7.14
C THR A 261 9.78 11.25 6.57
N LEU A 262 10.92 10.80 7.10
CA LEU A 262 12.25 11.15 6.60
C LEU A 262 12.80 10.17 5.54
N ARG A 263 11.95 9.31 4.99
CA ARG A 263 12.33 8.30 3.97
C ARG A 263 13.28 7.22 4.48
N GLN A 264 13.34 7.02 5.77
CA GLN A 264 14.13 6.02 6.50
C GLN A 264 13.20 5.08 7.26
N ALA A 265 13.72 3.95 7.73
CA ALA A 265 12.98 3.06 8.60
C ALA A 265 13.05 3.56 10.05
N ASP A 266 12.26 4.58 10.36
CA ASP A 266 12.09 5.09 11.72
C ASP A 266 10.84 4.48 12.37
N LEU A 267 10.78 4.56 13.71
CA LEU A 267 9.58 4.21 14.47
C LEU A 267 9.01 5.42 15.20
N GLY A 268 7.73 5.69 15.01
CA GLY A 268 6.99 6.74 15.71
C GLY A 268 6.41 6.24 17.03
N VAL A 269 6.91 6.75 18.14
CA VAL A 269 6.50 6.42 19.51
C VAL A 269 5.48 7.45 19.99
N THR A 270 4.25 7.02 20.20
CA THR A 270 3.18 7.88 20.74
C THR A 270 3.01 7.60 22.22
N TYR A 271 3.25 8.61 23.07
CA TYR A 271 3.27 8.47 24.52
C TYR A 271 2.40 9.51 25.26
N GLU A 272 1.98 9.21 26.48
CA GLU A 272 1.27 10.14 27.36
C GLU A 272 2.26 11.16 27.91
N SER A 273 2.06 12.44 27.57
CA SER A 273 2.88 13.53 28.10
C SER A 273 2.41 13.95 29.48
N THR A 274 3.36 14.32 30.35
CA THR A 274 3.07 14.94 31.64
C THR A 274 2.45 16.33 31.52
N GLY A 275 2.36 16.86 30.30
CA GLY A 275 1.74 18.16 30.03
C GLY A 275 2.70 19.33 30.10
N VAL A 276 3.98 19.09 29.90
CA VAL A 276 5.00 20.12 29.82
C VAL A 276 4.73 21.00 28.60
N THR A 277 4.65 22.31 28.81
CA THR A 277 4.40 23.31 27.74
C THR A 277 5.68 23.96 27.22
N ASP A 278 6.74 23.98 28.03
CA ASP A 278 8.05 24.47 27.60
C ASP A 278 8.70 23.53 26.59
N PRO A 279 9.11 23.99 25.40
CA PRO A 279 9.69 23.15 24.36
C PRO A 279 10.95 22.39 24.78
N ALA A 280 11.82 22.98 25.60
CA ALA A 280 13.05 22.34 26.05
C ALA A 280 12.74 21.20 27.04
N ALA A 281 11.81 21.43 27.97
CA ALA A 281 11.35 20.40 28.89
C ALA A 281 10.57 19.29 28.19
N ALA A 282 9.75 19.60 27.19
CA ALA A 282 9.07 18.61 26.35
C ALA A 282 10.07 17.72 25.58
N ARG A 283 11.14 18.34 25.04
CA ARG A 283 12.23 17.59 24.40
C ARG A 283 12.94 16.66 25.40
N THR A 284 13.24 17.14 26.61
CA THR A 284 13.85 16.33 27.67
C THR A 284 12.98 15.13 28.06
N GLU A 285 11.66 15.37 28.21
CA GLU A 285 10.68 14.30 28.45
C GLU A 285 10.69 13.27 27.32
N ALA A 286 10.63 13.71 26.06
CA ALA A 286 10.65 12.84 24.89
C ALA A 286 11.92 11.98 24.82
N VAL A 287 13.09 12.56 25.05
CA VAL A 287 14.37 11.83 25.08
C VAL A 287 14.36 10.75 26.17
N ALA A 288 13.82 11.04 27.36
CA ALA A 288 13.72 10.07 28.43
C ALA A 288 12.83 8.88 28.04
N VAL A 289 11.67 9.14 27.41
CA VAL A 289 10.77 8.10 26.90
C VAL A 289 11.45 7.22 25.86
N LEU A 290 12.13 7.83 24.86
CA LEU A 290 12.82 7.08 23.81
C LEU A 290 13.97 6.24 24.38
N SER A 291 14.77 6.79 25.32
CA SER A 291 15.83 6.05 26.00
C SER A 291 15.29 4.86 26.80
N ALA A 292 14.20 5.05 27.54
CA ALA A 292 13.59 3.97 28.29
C ALA A 292 13.07 2.86 27.37
N LEU A 293 12.48 3.22 26.20
CA LEU A 293 12.01 2.25 25.22
C LEU A 293 13.16 1.42 24.64
N VAL A 294 14.26 2.06 24.23
CA VAL A 294 15.42 1.38 23.67
C VAL A 294 16.11 0.50 24.73
N LYS A 295 16.12 0.91 26.00
CA LYS A 295 16.58 0.07 27.11
C LYS A 295 15.73 -1.19 27.29
N ALA A 296 14.41 -1.05 27.21
CA ALA A 296 13.48 -2.17 27.35
C ALA A 296 13.48 -3.08 26.12
N GLN A 297 13.78 -2.53 24.93
CA GLN A 297 13.76 -3.22 23.65
C GLN A 297 15.06 -2.94 22.85
N PRO A 298 16.21 -3.47 23.31
CA PRO A 298 17.53 -3.10 22.77
C PRO A 298 17.70 -3.46 21.28
N GLY A 299 17.04 -4.50 20.81
CA GLY A 299 17.07 -4.91 19.39
C GLY A 299 16.55 -3.85 18.43
N LEU A 300 15.75 -2.88 18.89
CA LEU A 300 15.28 -1.77 18.05
C LEU A 300 16.45 -0.91 17.57
N ARG A 301 17.48 -0.72 18.43
CA ARG A 301 18.67 0.08 18.10
C ARG A 301 19.43 -0.43 16.88
N GLU A 302 19.48 -1.74 16.69
CA GLU A 302 20.21 -2.39 15.60
C GLU A 302 19.34 -2.56 14.34
N SER A 303 18.03 -2.37 14.48
CA SER A 303 17.07 -2.70 13.42
C SER A 303 16.49 -1.50 12.68
N PHE A 304 16.58 -0.29 13.29
CA PHE A 304 15.94 0.91 12.75
C PHE A 304 16.87 2.10 12.79
N HIS A 305 16.63 3.07 11.90
CA HIS A 305 17.45 4.28 11.79
C HIS A 305 17.25 5.22 12.98
N GLY A 306 15.99 5.48 13.39
CA GLY A 306 15.69 6.45 14.43
C GLY A 306 14.31 6.25 15.07
N LEU A 307 14.02 7.10 16.06
CA LEU A 307 12.73 7.18 16.73
C LEU A 307 12.16 8.60 16.68
N TRP A 308 10.89 8.70 16.33
CA TRP A 308 10.06 9.89 16.52
C TRP A 308 9.31 9.83 17.83
N ALA A 309 9.28 10.92 18.57
CA ALA A 309 8.46 11.05 19.77
C ALA A 309 7.23 11.92 19.47
N TYR A 310 6.05 11.37 19.74
CA TYR A 310 4.77 12.04 19.62
C TYR A 310 4.10 12.09 20.99
N ALA A 311 4.05 13.28 21.58
CA ALA A 311 3.39 13.52 22.85
C ALA A 311 1.87 13.57 22.68
N VAL A 312 1.13 12.91 23.58
CA VAL A 312 -0.33 13.02 23.66
C VAL A 312 -0.70 13.73 24.96
N LYS A 313 -1.44 14.82 24.82
CA LYS A 313 -2.04 15.56 25.93
C LYS A 313 -3.46 15.93 25.57
N ASP A 314 -4.41 15.63 26.46
CA ASP A 314 -5.84 15.93 26.29
C ASP A 314 -6.40 15.47 24.91
N GLY A 315 -5.99 14.27 24.48
CA GLY A 315 -6.37 13.69 23.19
C GLY A 315 -5.67 14.28 21.97
N LYS A 316 -4.84 15.31 22.11
CA LYS A 316 -4.10 15.93 21.01
C LYS A 316 -2.70 15.30 20.91
N ARG A 317 -2.37 14.75 19.73
CA ARG A 317 -1.04 14.24 19.37
C ARG A 317 -0.20 15.35 18.75
N THR A 318 1.01 15.56 19.26
CA THR A 318 1.94 16.58 18.80
C THR A 318 3.33 15.95 18.58
N PRO A 319 3.98 16.14 17.43
CA PRO A 319 5.37 15.73 17.21
C PRO A 319 6.28 16.58 18.11
N VAL A 320 7.26 15.95 18.76
CA VAL A 320 8.20 16.63 19.67
C VAL A 320 9.60 16.62 19.11
N ILE A 321 10.11 15.46 18.73
CA ILE A 321 11.47 15.29 18.23
C ILE A 321 11.60 14.00 17.44
N GLU A 322 12.51 14.00 16.49
CA GLU A 322 13.11 12.80 15.89
C GLU A 322 14.56 12.71 16.35
N LEU A 323 15.02 11.50 16.66
CA LEU A 323 16.41 11.20 17.01
C LEU A 323 16.88 9.94 16.28
N PRO A 324 18.02 10.00 15.56
CA PRO A 324 18.72 8.80 15.12
C PRO A 324 19.10 7.92 16.32
N MET A 325 19.07 6.59 16.13
CA MET A 325 19.36 5.64 17.22
C MET A 325 20.70 5.90 17.92
N ALA A 326 21.72 6.38 17.20
CA ALA A 326 23.02 6.72 17.74
C ALA A 326 22.99 7.90 18.72
N GLN A 327 21.96 8.75 18.66
CA GLN A 327 21.80 9.93 19.53
C GLN A 327 20.86 9.68 20.73
N ILE A 328 20.24 8.52 20.80
CA ILE A 328 19.39 8.14 21.95
C ILE A 328 20.31 7.58 23.03
N PRO A 329 20.31 8.17 24.26
CA PRO A 329 21.17 7.76 25.36
C PRO A 329 20.99 6.30 25.80
#